data_85faa9be132326367cbfe3c6d242cf39
#
_entry.id   85faa9be132326367cbfe3c6d242cf39
#
_cell.length_a   1.000
_cell.length_b   1.000
_cell.length_c   1.000
_cell.angle_alpha   90.00
_cell.angle_beta   90.00
_cell.angle_gamma   90.00
#
_symmetry.space_group_name_H-M   'P 1'
#
loop_
_entity.id
_entity.type
_entity.pdbx_description
1 polymer ?
#
loop_
_entity_poly.entity_id
_entity_poly.type
_entity_poly.pdbx_seq_one_letter_code
_entity_poly.pdbx_strand_id
1 'polypeptide(L)'
;MRYLINFSYDCSMFNGYQKQPNLRTVQGCLEDALKFINGGCCVDIHSSGRTDKGVHAYNQYAHFDMDRSITLYKLKCALNTYTPDDIYIKDVRIVDNDFHARYSVLKKEYIYKLNVGEYSPVNRNYVYQYNKKLDLDILRCEIKNLIGTFDYSAFCNMEDKKNSYVRTIYSADVYKSKDEIVFSFVGNGFLKYQVRNMVGALIECSTKGRHIKDILNSKNRSSFGRIADACGLYLNNVYYK
;
A
#
# COMPACT_ATOMS: atom_id res chain seq x y z
N MET A 1 -27.51 -5.34 -0.13
CA MET A 1 -26.53 -6.36 0.35
C MET A 1 -25.13 -5.75 0.30
N ARG A 2 -24.32 -5.97 1.38
CA ARG A 2 -22.92 -5.52 1.41
C ARG A 2 -21.97 -6.62 0.93
N TYR A 3 -21.20 -6.28 -0.09
CA TYR A 3 -20.18 -7.13 -0.68
C TYR A 3 -18.78 -6.66 -0.28
N LEU A 4 -17.88 -7.60 -0.01
CA LEU A 4 -16.45 -7.36 0.16
C LEU A 4 -15.70 -8.07 -0.94
N ILE A 5 -14.84 -7.34 -1.65
CA ILE A 5 -13.94 -7.90 -2.65
C ILE A 5 -12.49 -7.89 -2.16
N ASN A 6 -11.76 -8.96 -2.49
CA ASN A 6 -10.29 -9.01 -2.46
C ASN A 6 -9.77 -8.91 -3.89
N PHE A 7 -8.81 -8.03 -4.12
CA PHE A 7 -8.26 -7.82 -5.46
C PHE A 7 -6.81 -7.36 -5.43
N SER A 8 -6.13 -7.59 -6.55
CA SER A 8 -4.78 -7.10 -6.82
C SER A 8 -4.79 -6.08 -7.94
N TYR A 9 -3.77 -5.24 -8.01
CA TYR A 9 -3.56 -4.33 -9.14
C TYR A 9 -2.09 -3.95 -9.34
N ASP A 10 -1.74 -3.77 -10.60
CA ASP A 10 -0.54 -3.09 -11.04
C ASP A 10 -0.83 -1.58 -11.19
N CYS A 11 -0.18 -0.76 -10.37
CA CYS A 11 -0.41 0.69 -10.36
C CYS A 11 0.46 1.47 -11.35
N SER A 12 1.24 0.81 -12.21
CA SER A 12 2.18 1.47 -13.13
C SER A 12 1.50 2.49 -14.04
N MET A 13 0.28 2.17 -14.50
CA MET A 13 -0.51 3.01 -15.41
C MET A 13 -1.66 3.76 -14.73
N PHE A 14 -1.78 3.68 -13.40
CA PHE A 14 -2.78 4.39 -12.62
C PHE A 14 -2.22 5.63 -11.92
N ASN A 15 -3.05 6.64 -11.76
CA ASN A 15 -2.73 7.82 -10.93
C ASN A 15 -3.05 7.59 -9.44
N GLY A 16 -2.81 6.36 -8.96
CA GLY A 16 -3.10 5.90 -7.62
C GLY A 16 -4.48 5.26 -7.48
N TYR A 17 -4.84 4.94 -6.24
CA TYR A 17 -6.09 4.26 -5.97
C TYR A 17 -7.29 5.18 -6.10
N GLN A 18 -7.27 6.34 -5.42
CA GLN A 18 -8.44 7.19 -5.25
C GLN A 18 -8.89 7.85 -6.55
N LYS A 19 -10.21 7.82 -6.82
CA LYS A 19 -10.84 8.50 -7.94
C LYS A 19 -10.51 9.99 -7.96
N GLN A 20 -10.12 10.48 -9.12
CA GLN A 20 -9.77 11.88 -9.39
C GLN A 20 -10.38 12.27 -10.75
N PRO A 21 -10.83 13.53 -10.91
CA PRO A 21 -11.38 14.00 -12.19
C PRO A 21 -10.37 13.81 -13.33
N ASN A 22 -10.84 13.24 -14.43
CA ASN A 22 -10.07 13.07 -15.69
C ASN A 22 -8.78 12.23 -15.57
N LEU A 23 -8.63 11.45 -14.50
CA LEU A 23 -7.47 10.58 -14.33
C LEU A 23 -7.88 9.12 -14.20
N ARG A 24 -7.08 8.24 -14.80
CA ARG A 24 -7.25 6.80 -14.67
C ARG A 24 -6.81 6.36 -13.26
N THR A 25 -7.73 5.82 -12.49
CA THR A 25 -7.50 5.40 -11.08
C THR A 25 -8.14 4.03 -10.83
N VAL A 26 -7.60 3.28 -9.86
CA VAL A 26 -8.12 1.95 -9.52
C VAL A 26 -9.58 2.01 -9.07
N GLN A 27 -9.92 2.97 -8.20
CA GLN A 27 -11.29 3.16 -7.72
C GLN A 27 -12.24 3.51 -8.87
N GLY A 28 -11.83 4.39 -9.79
CA GLY A 28 -12.66 4.79 -10.92
C GLY A 28 -13.02 3.60 -11.81
N CYS A 29 -12.03 2.76 -12.17
CA CYS A 29 -12.28 1.57 -12.98
C CYS A 29 -13.20 0.55 -12.29
N LEU A 30 -13.06 0.37 -10.97
CA LEU A 30 -13.95 -0.51 -10.20
C LEU A 30 -15.38 0.03 -10.15
N GLU A 31 -15.56 1.34 -9.92
CA GLU A 31 -16.88 1.98 -9.91
C GLU A 31 -17.56 1.94 -11.30
N ASP A 32 -16.80 2.11 -12.38
CA ASP A 32 -17.32 2.00 -13.74
C ASP A 32 -17.77 0.57 -14.05
N ALA A 33 -16.99 -0.46 -13.65
CA ALA A 33 -17.37 -1.86 -13.77
C ALA A 33 -18.63 -2.18 -12.96
N LEU A 34 -18.69 -1.72 -11.69
CA LEU A 34 -19.86 -1.90 -10.84
C LEU A 34 -21.09 -1.21 -11.39
N LYS A 35 -20.96 0.00 -11.91
CA LYS A 35 -22.06 0.73 -12.57
C LYS A 35 -22.63 -0.06 -13.75
N PHE A 36 -21.77 -0.64 -14.59
CA PHE A 36 -22.22 -1.48 -15.71
C PHE A 36 -22.96 -2.72 -15.19
N ILE A 37 -22.39 -3.44 -14.23
CA ILE A 37 -23.00 -4.63 -13.63
C ILE A 37 -24.34 -4.31 -12.96
N ASN A 38 -24.47 -3.12 -12.35
CA ASN A 38 -25.67 -2.67 -11.65
C ASN A 38 -26.71 -1.98 -12.55
N GLY A 39 -26.65 -2.24 -13.86
CA GLY A 39 -27.64 -1.73 -14.82
C GLY A 39 -27.61 -0.21 -15.02
N GLY A 40 -26.44 0.41 -14.87
CA GLY A 40 -26.22 1.86 -15.04
C GLY A 40 -26.31 2.68 -13.74
N CYS A 41 -26.74 2.06 -12.64
CA CYS A 41 -26.80 2.75 -11.34
C CYS A 41 -25.41 2.81 -10.70
N CYS A 42 -24.99 4.00 -10.23
CA CYS A 42 -23.70 4.19 -9.58
C CYS A 42 -23.62 3.39 -8.27
N VAL A 43 -22.44 2.85 -8.00
CA VAL A 43 -22.12 2.12 -6.76
C VAL A 43 -20.83 2.71 -6.19
N ASP A 44 -20.90 3.24 -4.97
CA ASP A 44 -19.73 3.76 -4.28
C ASP A 44 -18.93 2.62 -3.67
N ILE A 45 -17.61 2.63 -3.87
CA ILE A 45 -16.71 1.62 -3.33
C ILE A 45 -15.77 2.21 -2.26
N HIS A 46 -15.66 1.53 -1.12
CA HIS A 46 -14.86 1.94 0.03
C HIS A 46 -13.73 0.95 0.29
N SER A 47 -12.49 1.36 0.03
CA SER A 47 -11.31 0.51 0.23
C SER A 47 -10.82 0.44 1.68
N SER A 48 -10.00 -0.58 1.96
CA SER A 48 -9.29 -0.68 3.24
C SER A 48 -8.32 0.49 3.47
N GLY A 49 -7.80 1.08 2.41
CA GLY A 49 -6.92 2.23 2.43
C GLY A 49 -6.52 2.65 1.03
N ARG A 50 -6.09 3.89 0.90
CA ARG A 50 -5.63 4.46 -0.36
C ARG A 50 -4.16 4.14 -0.56
N THR A 51 -3.75 3.94 -1.81
CA THR A 51 -2.34 3.86 -2.20
C THR A 51 -2.02 5.01 -3.15
N ASP A 52 -0.77 5.47 -3.08
CA ASP A 52 -0.27 6.54 -3.94
C ASP A 52 -0.06 6.04 -5.38
N LYS A 53 0.13 6.96 -6.32
CA LYS A 53 0.52 6.66 -7.69
C LYS A 53 1.78 5.78 -7.71
N GLY A 54 1.74 4.69 -8.49
CA GLY A 54 2.82 3.73 -8.64
C GLY A 54 2.95 2.71 -7.50
N VAL A 55 2.09 2.76 -6.48
CA VAL A 55 2.08 1.77 -5.38
C VAL A 55 1.13 0.63 -5.73
N HIS A 56 1.66 -0.58 -5.83
CA HIS A 56 0.91 -1.78 -6.20
C HIS A 56 0.16 -2.41 -5.01
N ALA A 57 -0.70 -3.37 -5.29
CA ALA A 57 -1.30 -4.20 -4.26
C ALA A 57 -1.41 -5.65 -4.70
N TYR A 58 -0.99 -6.56 -3.82
CA TYR A 58 -1.29 -7.98 -3.97
C TYR A 58 -2.65 -8.33 -3.38
N ASN A 59 -3.02 -7.76 -2.24
CA ASN A 59 -4.31 -7.99 -1.59
C ASN A 59 -4.88 -6.69 -1.04
N GLN A 60 -5.57 -5.94 -1.89
CA GLN A 60 -6.43 -4.84 -1.49
C GLN A 60 -7.84 -5.37 -1.22
N TYR A 61 -8.55 -4.72 -0.30
CA TYR A 61 -9.95 -5.01 0.00
C TYR A 61 -10.79 -3.76 -0.14
N ALA A 62 -12.01 -3.95 -0.64
CA ALA A 62 -13.00 -2.88 -0.66
C ALA A 62 -14.41 -3.47 -0.52
N HIS A 63 -15.30 -2.71 0.14
CA HIS A 63 -16.71 -3.06 0.22
C HIS A 63 -17.56 -2.07 -0.56
N PHE A 64 -18.73 -2.53 -0.97
CA PHE A 64 -19.77 -1.74 -1.60
C PHE A 64 -21.14 -2.36 -1.32
N ASP A 65 -22.18 -1.56 -1.43
CA ASP A 65 -23.56 -1.99 -1.30
C ASP A 65 -24.22 -2.05 -2.68
N MET A 66 -24.92 -3.14 -2.97
CA MET A 66 -25.65 -3.32 -4.20
C MET A 66 -26.94 -4.12 -3.95
N ASP A 67 -28.07 -3.66 -4.49
CA ASP A 67 -29.37 -4.29 -4.27
C ASP A 67 -29.68 -5.39 -5.31
N ARG A 68 -28.93 -5.40 -6.43
CA ARG A 68 -29.11 -6.40 -7.48
C ARG A 68 -28.72 -7.78 -7.00
N SER A 69 -29.65 -8.74 -7.12
CA SER A 69 -29.38 -10.16 -6.83
C SER A 69 -28.47 -10.74 -7.91
N ILE A 70 -27.27 -11.16 -7.51
CA ILE A 70 -26.28 -11.82 -8.36
C ILE A 70 -25.50 -12.82 -7.50
N THR A 71 -25.20 -14.01 -8.05
CA THR A 71 -24.35 -14.97 -7.32
C THR A 71 -22.93 -14.46 -7.20
N LEU A 72 -22.23 -14.80 -6.11
CA LEU A 72 -20.85 -14.34 -5.86
C LEU A 72 -19.90 -14.71 -7.01
N TYR A 73 -20.05 -15.93 -7.54
CA TYR A 73 -19.27 -16.38 -8.70
C TYR A 73 -19.50 -15.50 -9.94
N LYS A 74 -20.79 -15.24 -10.30
CA LYS A 74 -21.13 -14.38 -11.44
C LYS A 74 -20.62 -12.95 -11.23
N LEU A 75 -20.73 -12.42 -10.01
CA LEU A 75 -20.21 -11.08 -9.68
C LEU A 75 -18.69 -11.00 -9.83
N LYS A 76 -17.95 -12.02 -9.35
CA LYS A 76 -16.51 -12.11 -9.55
C LYS A 76 -16.14 -12.17 -11.03
N CYS A 77 -16.80 -13.01 -11.82
CA CYS A 77 -16.57 -13.11 -13.27
C CYS A 77 -16.87 -11.79 -13.97
N ALA A 78 -18.01 -11.17 -13.68
CA ALA A 78 -18.40 -9.90 -14.28
C ALA A 78 -17.41 -8.78 -13.94
N LEU A 79 -16.99 -8.66 -12.68
CA LEU A 79 -15.97 -7.70 -12.28
C LEU A 79 -14.67 -7.91 -13.06
N ASN A 80 -14.17 -9.14 -13.19
CA ASN A 80 -12.96 -9.42 -13.97
C ASN A 80 -13.14 -9.21 -15.48
N THR A 81 -14.37 -9.25 -16.00
CA THR A 81 -14.66 -8.95 -17.40
C THR A 81 -14.67 -7.45 -17.67
N TYR A 82 -15.17 -6.64 -16.74
CA TYR A 82 -15.36 -5.19 -16.94
C TYR A 82 -14.27 -4.33 -16.32
N THR A 83 -13.38 -4.88 -15.48
CA THR A 83 -12.17 -4.19 -15.07
C THR A 83 -11.04 -4.41 -16.07
N PRO A 84 -10.10 -3.45 -16.21
CA PRO A 84 -8.93 -3.63 -17.08
C PRO A 84 -7.98 -4.70 -16.53
N ASP A 85 -7.11 -5.25 -17.39
CA ASP A 85 -6.19 -6.37 -17.08
C ASP A 85 -5.20 -6.09 -15.94
N ASP A 86 -4.97 -4.83 -15.61
CA ASP A 86 -4.13 -4.42 -14.49
C ASP A 86 -4.88 -4.38 -13.13
N ILE A 87 -6.14 -4.86 -13.10
CA ILE A 87 -6.93 -5.14 -11.88
C ILE A 87 -7.45 -6.58 -11.95
N TYR A 88 -7.25 -7.37 -10.88
CA TYR A 88 -7.76 -8.73 -10.81
C TYR A 88 -8.52 -8.99 -9.51
N ILE A 89 -9.80 -9.35 -9.61
CA ILE A 89 -10.66 -9.71 -8.47
C ILE A 89 -10.41 -11.17 -8.09
N LYS A 90 -9.83 -11.39 -6.91
CA LYS A 90 -9.48 -12.70 -6.39
C LYS A 90 -10.64 -13.40 -5.72
N ASP A 91 -11.41 -12.63 -4.95
CA ASP A 91 -12.51 -13.16 -4.14
C ASP A 91 -13.64 -12.13 -3.99
N VAL A 92 -14.86 -12.62 -3.82
CA VAL A 92 -16.05 -11.83 -3.52
C VAL A 92 -16.84 -12.57 -2.44
N ARG A 93 -17.21 -11.88 -1.38
CA ARG A 93 -18.04 -12.43 -0.29
C ARG A 93 -19.05 -11.40 0.22
N ILE A 94 -20.13 -11.90 0.80
CA ILE A 94 -21.09 -11.08 1.54
C ILE A 94 -20.55 -10.88 2.96
N VAL A 95 -20.72 -9.68 3.48
CA VAL A 95 -20.35 -9.30 4.85
C VAL A 95 -21.51 -8.59 5.53
N ASP A 96 -21.46 -8.50 6.84
CA ASP A 96 -22.47 -7.81 7.63
C ASP A 96 -22.56 -6.33 7.26
N ASN A 97 -23.74 -5.73 7.45
CA ASN A 97 -23.98 -4.33 7.08
C ASN A 97 -23.19 -3.31 7.92
N ASP A 98 -22.71 -3.69 9.10
CA ASP A 98 -21.84 -2.89 9.96
C ASP A 98 -20.35 -3.03 9.59
N PHE A 99 -19.98 -4.03 8.77
CA PHE A 99 -18.60 -4.19 8.30
C PHE A 99 -18.18 -3.00 7.43
N HIS A 100 -17.02 -2.45 7.73
CA HIS A 100 -16.43 -1.38 6.91
C HIS A 100 -14.98 -1.71 6.56
N ALA A 101 -14.67 -1.83 5.26
CA ALA A 101 -13.36 -2.27 4.77
C ALA A 101 -12.17 -1.48 5.35
N ARG A 102 -12.35 -0.22 5.76
CA ARG A 102 -11.31 0.60 6.36
C ARG A 102 -11.27 0.52 7.89
N TYR A 103 -12.43 0.52 8.54
CA TYR A 103 -12.51 0.67 10.00
C TYR A 103 -12.50 -0.68 10.72
N SER A 104 -12.89 -1.77 10.03
CA SER A 104 -12.80 -3.14 10.57
C SER A 104 -11.42 -3.78 10.42
N VAL A 105 -10.42 -3.03 9.89
CA VAL A 105 -9.05 -3.54 9.72
C VAL A 105 -8.37 -3.70 11.08
N LEU A 106 -7.77 -4.87 11.31
CA LEU A 106 -6.92 -5.15 12.47
C LEU A 106 -5.47 -4.72 12.23
N LYS A 107 -4.92 -5.11 11.08
CA LYS A 107 -3.55 -4.78 10.68
C LYS A 107 -3.38 -4.82 9.17
N LYS A 108 -2.35 -4.14 8.69
CA LYS A 108 -1.93 -4.11 7.28
C LYS A 108 -0.48 -4.52 7.18
N GLU A 109 -0.16 -5.17 6.09
CA GLU A 109 1.18 -5.58 5.74
C GLU A 109 1.59 -4.92 4.42
N TYR A 110 2.76 -4.30 4.43
CA TYR A 110 3.41 -3.77 3.24
C TYR A 110 4.74 -4.45 3.03
N ILE A 111 5.09 -4.69 1.77
CA ILE A 111 6.44 -5.08 1.37
C ILE A 111 7.00 -4.01 0.45
N TYR A 112 8.33 -3.83 0.52
CA TYR A 112 9.04 -2.91 -0.35
C TYR A 112 10.24 -3.63 -0.98
N LYS A 113 10.34 -3.58 -2.30
CA LYS A 113 11.39 -4.24 -3.09
C LYS A 113 12.35 -3.21 -3.66
N LEU A 114 13.65 -3.42 -3.45
CA LEU A 114 14.72 -2.54 -3.87
C LEU A 114 15.84 -3.36 -4.53
N ASN A 115 16.21 -3.00 -5.77
CA ASN A 115 17.33 -3.61 -6.48
C ASN A 115 18.64 -2.88 -6.13
N VAL A 116 19.66 -3.63 -5.68
CA VAL A 116 21.00 -3.17 -5.39
C VAL A 116 22.03 -3.61 -6.41
N GLY A 117 21.63 -4.49 -7.35
CA GLY A 117 22.43 -4.97 -8.45
C GLY A 117 22.39 -4.08 -9.69
N GLU A 118 22.58 -4.68 -10.83
CA GLU A 118 22.53 -4.01 -12.13
C GLU A 118 21.12 -3.48 -12.44
N TYR A 119 21.03 -2.37 -13.17
CA TYR A 119 19.77 -1.77 -13.58
C TYR A 119 18.97 -2.72 -14.49
N SER A 120 17.69 -2.92 -14.17
CA SER A 120 16.77 -3.73 -14.96
C SER A 120 15.63 -2.87 -15.53
N PRO A 121 15.64 -2.57 -16.84
CA PRO A 121 14.55 -1.82 -17.48
C PRO A 121 13.20 -2.56 -17.44
N VAL A 122 13.23 -3.90 -17.40
CA VAL A 122 12.04 -4.75 -17.32
C VAL A 122 11.36 -4.60 -15.94
N ASN A 123 12.15 -4.52 -14.88
CA ASN A 123 11.64 -4.46 -13.51
C ASN A 123 11.47 -3.02 -12.98
N ARG A 124 11.76 -1.98 -13.78
CA ARG A 124 11.77 -0.59 -13.30
C ARG A 124 10.45 -0.10 -12.71
N ASN A 125 9.34 -0.68 -13.13
CA ASN A 125 8.01 -0.33 -12.63
C ASN A 125 7.57 -1.16 -11.42
N TYR A 126 8.35 -2.20 -11.03
CA TYR A 126 7.97 -3.20 -10.02
C TYR A 126 8.97 -3.31 -8.87
N VAL A 127 10.19 -2.83 -9.08
CA VAL A 127 11.26 -2.86 -8.08
C VAL A 127 12.00 -1.52 -8.17
N TYR A 128 12.19 -0.86 -7.03
CA TYR A 128 12.96 0.37 -7.01
C TYR A 128 14.41 0.13 -7.42
N GLN A 129 14.85 0.71 -8.53
CA GLN A 129 16.19 0.56 -9.11
C GLN A 129 17.18 1.50 -8.41
N TYR A 130 17.62 1.11 -7.21
CA TYR A 130 18.59 1.87 -6.42
C TYR A 130 20.02 1.73 -6.96
N ASN A 131 20.38 0.52 -7.40
CA ASN A 131 21.62 0.15 -8.12
C ASN A 131 22.92 0.51 -7.35
N LYS A 132 22.88 0.51 -6.02
CA LYS A 132 24.03 0.72 -5.16
C LYS A 132 23.97 -0.26 -4.00
N LYS A 133 25.16 -0.71 -3.55
CA LYS A 133 25.26 -1.60 -2.39
C LYS A 133 24.75 -0.91 -1.12
N LEU A 134 24.10 -1.68 -0.27
CA LEU A 134 23.66 -1.31 1.06
C LEU A 134 24.20 -2.34 2.05
N ASP A 135 24.53 -1.88 3.25
CA ASP A 135 24.93 -2.74 4.35
C ASP A 135 23.69 -3.37 5.00
N LEU A 136 23.54 -4.69 4.82
CA LEU A 136 22.37 -5.42 5.30
C LEU A 136 22.31 -5.53 6.82
N ASP A 137 23.45 -5.55 7.49
CA ASP A 137 23.50 -5.68 8.96
C ASP A 137 23.10 -4.35 9.61
N ILE A 138 23.50 -3.22 9.05
CA ILE A 138 23.00 -1.91 9.44
C ILE A 138 21.47 -1.85 9.22
N LEU A 139 20.99 -2.27 8.06
CA LEU A 139 19.54 -2.27 7.78
C LEU A 139 18.76 -3.14 8.76
N ARG A 140 19.28 -4.33 9.11
CA ARG A 140 18.68 -5.25 10.09
C ARG A 140 18.67 -4.68 11.51
N CYS A 141 19.71 -3.95 11.88
CA CYS A 141 19.76 -3.27 13.17
C CYS A 141 18.77 -2.11 13.24
N GLU A 142 18.81 -1.22 12.25
CA GLU A 142 18.04 0.02 12.24
C GLU A 142 16.52 -0.20 12.04
N ILE A 143 16.12 -1.19 11.24
CA ILE A 143 14.69 -1.46 11.00
C ILE A 143 13.95 -1.86 12.28
N LYS A 144 14.60 -2.52 13.22
CA LYS A 144 14.03 -2.92 14.53
C LYS A 144 13.61 -1.72 15.35
N ASN A 145 14.29 -0.58 15.19
CA ASN A 145 13.96 0.66 15.89
C ASN A 145 12.63 1.29 15.42
N LEU A 146 12.03 0.77 14.34
CA LEU A 146 10.69 1.14 13.86
C LEU A 146 9.57 0.31 14.50
N ILE A 147 9.88 -0.74 15.29
CA ILE A 147 8.87 -1.59 15.93
C ILE A 147 8.43 -0.96 17.23
N GLY A 148 7.12 -0.77 17.39
CA GLY A 148 6.52 -0.18 18.58
C GLY A 148 5.43 0.83 18.26
N THR A 149 4.95 1.51 19.29
CA THR A 149 3.96 2.60 19.18
C THR A 149 4.67 3.93 19.32
N PHE A 150 4.76 4.67 18.22
CA PHE A 150 5.47 5.95 18.16
C PHE A 150 4.68 7.01 17.38
N ASP A 151 5.07 8.26 17.58
CA ASP A 151 4.70 9.36 16.68
C ASP A 151 5.57 9.28 15.42
N TYR A 152 4.95 8.91 14.29
CA TYR A 152 5.62 8.78 12.98
C TYR A 152 5.53 10.05 12.12
N SER A 153 5.32 11.22 12.71
CA SER A 153 5.24 12.50 11.97
C SER A 153 6.48 12.76 11.11
N ALA A 154 7.69 12.35 11.56
CA ALA A 154 8.91 12.43 10.76
C ALA A 154 8.84 11.64 9.44
N PHE A 155 7.97 10.65 9.34
CA PHE A 155 7.85 9.78 8.16
C PHE A 155 6.60 10.05 7.31
N CYS A 156 5.88 11.15 7.53
CA CYS A 156 4.69 11.47 6.76
C CYS A 156 4.76 12.85 6.11
N ASN A 157 3.85 13.13 5.17
CA ASN A 157 3.66 14.48 4.69
C ASN A 157 2.80 15.27 5.69
N MET A 158 3.35 16.32 6.26
CA MET A 158 2.71 17.18 7.28
C MET A 158 1.58 18.07 6.72
N GLU A 159 1.44 18.19 5.41
CA GLU A 159 0.34 18.95 4.78
C GLU A 159 -1.04 18.34 5.06
N ASP A 160 -1.10 17.04 5.28
CA ASP A 160 -2.32 16.36 5.72
C ASP A 160 -2.44 16.50 7.25
N LYS A 161 -3.02 17.60 7.75
CA LYS A 161 -3.36 17.74 9.19
C LYS A 161 -4.18 16.54 9.65
N LYS A 162 -3.65 15.73 10.54
CA LYS A 162 -4.31 14.56 11.12
C LYS A 162 -4.50 14.74 12.61
N ASN A 163 -5.55 14.13 13.14
CA ASN A 163 -5.82 14.13 14.60
C ASN A 163 -4.72 13.40 15.37
N SER A 164 -4.01 12.47 14.76
CA SER A 164 -2.90 11.74 15.38
C SER A 164 -1.93 11.17 14.34
N TYR A 165 -0.64 11.32 14.59
CA TYR A 165 0.45 10.68 13.85
C TYR A 165 0.96 9.41 14.53
N VAL A 166 0.38 9.04 15.67
CA VAL A 166 0.76 7.84 16.41
C VAL A 166 0.26 6.60 15.66
N ARG A 167 1.17 5.65 15.42
CA ARG A 167 0.88 4.33 14.84
C ARG A 167 1.62 3.25 15.61
N THR A 168 1.15 2.02 15.49
CA THR A 168 1.83 0.85 16.03
C THR A 168 2.33 -0.01 14.87
N ILE A 169 3.64 -0.20 14.79
CA ILE A 169 4.27 -1.20 13.94
C ILE A 169 4.51 -2.44 14.78
N TYR A 170 3.87 -3.54 14.42
CA TYR A 170 3.94 -4.81 15.14
C TYR A 170 5.18 -5.60 14.78
N SER A 171 5.58 -5.58 13.52
CA SER A 171 6.81 -6.18 13.03
C SER A 171 7.37 -5.42 11.85
N ALA A 172 8.69 -5.40 11.75
CA ALA A 172 9.43 -4.89 10.60
C ALA A 172 10.66 -5.76 10.41
N ASP A 173 10.93 -6.17 9.17
CA ASP A 173 12.03 -7.04 8.83
C ASP A 173 12.64 -6.69 7.47
N VAL A 174 13.90 -7.12 7.24
CA VAL A 174 14.63 -6.93 5.99
C VAL A 174 15.47 -8.15 5.67
N TYR A 175 15.38 -8.60 4.43
CA TYR A 175 16.20 -9.69 3.91
C TYR A 175 16.66 -9.41 2.48
N LYS A 176 17.71 -10.11 2.06
CA LYS A 176 18.24 -10.04 0.71
C LYS A 176 17.91 -11.33 -0.04
N SER A 177 17.42 -11.20 -1.25
CA SER A 177 17.18 -12.30 -2.21
C SER A 177 17.86 -11.93 -3.51
N LYS A 178 18.96 -12.59 -3.87
CA LYS A 178 19.81 -12.24 -5.00
C LYS A 178 20.24 -10.77 -4.92
N ASP A 179 19.88 -9.97 -5.92
CA ASP A 179 20.18 -8.53 -5.98
C ASP A 179 19.07 -7.65 -5.44
N GLU A 180 18.00 -8.23 -4.88
CA GLU A 180 16.91 -7.48 -4.26
C GLU A 180 17.02 -7.49 -2.74
N ILE A 181 16.79 -6.33 -2.14
CA ILE A 181 16.53 -6.18 -0.71
C ILE A 181 15.02 -5.98 -0.56
N VAL A 182 14.42 -6.81 0.28
CA VAL A 182 12.98 -6.79 0.57
C VAL A 182 12.78 -6.37 2.02
N PHE A 183 12.01 -5.30 2.21
CA PHE A 183 11.56 -4.86 3.52
C PHE A 183 10.10 -5.27 3.72
N SER A 184 9.73 -5.65 4.93
CA SER A 184 8.34 -5.92 5.31
C SER A 184 7.96 -5.11 6.54
N PHE A 185 6.71 -4.63 6.59
CA PHE A 185 6.18 -3.85 7.70
C PHE A 185 4.74 -4.28 7.97
N VAL A 186 4.44 -4.64 9.21
CA VAL A 186 3.08 -4.95 9.68
C VAL A 186 2.70 -3.95 10.78
N GLY A 187 1.57 -3.28 10.63
CA GLY A 187 1.11 -2.29 11.60
C GLY A 187 -0.41 -2.13 11.63
N ASN A 188 -0.93 -1.40 12.62
CA ASN A 188 -2.36 -1.09 12.75
C ASN A 188 -2.88 -0.16 11.64
N GLY A 189 -1.99 0.52 10.95
CA GLY A 189 -2.23 1.44 9.86
C GLY A 189 -0.97 2.25 9.57
N PHE A 190 -0.97 2.92 8.42
CA PHE A 190 0.17 3.72 7.98
C PHE A 190 -0.29 5.11 7.54
N LEU A 191 0.55 6.11 7.77
CA LEU A 191 0.35 7.47 7.31
C LEU A 191 0.71 7.58 5.82
N LYS A 192 0.27 8.64 5.17
CA LYS A 192 0.63 8.91 3.77
C LYS A 192 2.15 8.99 3.62
N TYR A 193 2.70 8.25 2.68
CA TYR A 193 4.13 8.10 2.41
C TYR A 193 4.96 7.43 3.51
N GLN A 194 4.38 7.01 4.64
CA GLN A 194 5.12 6.52 5.80
C GLN A 194 6.10 5.39 5.44
N VAL A 195 5.65 4.33 4.78
CA VAL A 195 6.52 3.18 4.43
C VAL A 195 7.66 3.61 3.51
N ARG A 196 7.37 4.41 2.47
CA ARG A 196 8.38 4.91 1.54
C ARG A 196 9.42 5.81 2.23
N ASN A 197 8.98 6.62 3.17
CA ASN A 197 9.87 7.46 3.97
C ASN A 197 10.73 6.64 4.94
N MET A 198 10.16 5.61 5.60
CA MET A 198 10.92 4.68 6.43
C MET A 198 12.02 3.96 5.63
N VAL A 199 11.70 3.46 4.44
CA VAL A 199 12.71 2.84 3.56
C VAL A 199 13.76 3.86 3.12
N GLY A 200 13.36 5.08 2.75
CA GLY A 200 14.30 6.15 2.41
C GLY A 200 15.26 6.49 3.55
N ALA A 201 14.75 6.56 4.78
CA ALA A 201 15.56 6.76 5.97
C ALA A 201 16.52 5.58 6.25
N LEU A 202 16.05 4.34 6.12
CA LEU A 202 16.89 3.13 6.26
C LEU A 202 18.03 3.12 5.23
N ILE A 203 17.77 3.53 3.99
CA ILE A 203 18.83 3.72 2.99
C ILE A 203 19.86 4.76 3.48
N GLU A 204 19.44 5.86 4.08
CA GLU A 204 20.37 6.85 4.63
C GLU A 204 21.10 6.38 5.89
N CYS A 205 20.50 5.50 6.69
CA CYS A 205 21.22 4.85 7.80
C CYS A 205 22.41 4.05 7.26
N SER A 206 22.21 3.23 6.22
CA SER A 206 23.27 2.43 5.60
C SER A 206 24.31 3.26 4.85
N THR A 207 23.96 4.44 4.32
CA THR A 207 24.87 5.20 3.42
C THR A 207 25.46 6.45 4.03
N LYS A 208 24.85 7.01 5.08
CA LYS A 208 25.23 8.27 5.71
C LYS A 208 25.42 8.18 7.23
N GLY A 209 25.31 6.98 7.81
CA GLY A 209 25.46 6.79 9.25
C GLY A 209 24.37 7.45 10.09
N ARG A 210 23.16 7.64 9.56
CA ARG A 210 22.01 8.13 10.32
C ARG A 210 21.41 7.02 11.19
N HIS A 211 20.62 7.38 12.21
CA HIS A 211 19.95 6.43 13.08
C HIS A 211 18.43 6.68 13.09
N ILE A 212 17.66 5.60 12.98
CA ILE A 212 16.18 5.67 12.98
C ILE A 212 15.64 6.29 14.27
N LYS A 213 16.26 6.01 15.42
CA LYS A 213 15.86 6.60 16.72
C LYS A 213 15.94 8.13 16.71
N ASP A 214 16.99 8.68 16.13
CA ASP A 214 17.17 10.14 16.05
C ASP A 214 16.14 10.77 15.14
N ILE A 215 15.83 10.12 14.01
CA ILE A 215 14.80 10.56 13.07
C ILE A 215 13.41 10.54 13.74
N LEU A 216 13.06 9.46 14.45
CA LEU A 216 11.80 9.37 15.20
C LEU A 216 11.69 10.50 16.26
N ASN A 217 12.74 10.71 17.03
CA ASN A 217 12.78 11.71 18.10
C ASN A 217 12.69 13.14 17.54
N SER A 218 13.20 13.39 16.35
CA SER A 218 13.14 14.71 15.71
C SER A 218 11.74 15.18 15.38
N LYS A 219 10.79 14.23 15.16
CA LYS A 219 9.42 14.49 14.64
C LYS A 219 9.38 15.40 13.42
N ASN A 220 10.49 15.49 12.70
CA ASN A 220 10.68 16.40 11.58
C ASN A 220 10.98 15.63 10.30
N ARG A 221 10.12 15.82 9.26
CA ARG A 221 10.31 15.19 7.95
C ARG A 221 11.62 15.59 7.27
N SER A 222 12.15 16.76 7.57
CA SER A 222 13.42 17.26 7.01
C SER A 222 14.66 16.64 7.64
N SER A 223 14.53 15.76 8.67
CA SER A 223 15.65 15.08 9.32
C SER A 223 16.36 14.07 8.41
N PHE A 224 15.74 13.67 7.30
CA PHE A 224 16.36 12.89 6.21
C PHE A 224 15.82 13.38 4.85
N GLY A 225 16.57 13.13 3.78
CA GLY A 225 16.27 13.74 2.48
C GLY A 225 15.42 12.89 1.57
N ARG A 226 15.61 11.57 1.58
CA ARG A 226 15.11 10.71 0.52
C ARG A 226 13.76 10.10 0.84
N ILE A 227 12.84 10.14 -0.13
CA ILE A 227 11.68 9.25 -0.20
C ILE A 227 11.99 8.13 -1.19
N ALA A 228 11.73 6.88 -0.83
CA ALA A 228 11.90 5.74 -1.73
C ALA A 228 10.81 5.74 -2.82
N ASP A 229 11.13 5.29 -4.03
CA ASP A 229 10.22 5.32 -5.17
C ASP A 229 8.97 4.44 -4.94
N ALA A 230 7.85 4.86 -5.52
CA ALA A 230 6.57 4.20 -5.31
C ALA A 230 6.52 2.78 -5.89
N CYS A 231 7.20 2.55 -7.02
CA CYS A 231 7.17 1.28 -7.76
C CYS A 231 7.70 0.07 -6.97
N GLY A 232 8.49 0.30 -5.92
CA GLY A 232 8.94 -0.78 -5.03
C GLY A 232 7.92 -1.16 -3.96
N LEU A 233 6.86 -0.38 -3.73
CA LEU A 233 5.93 -0.56 -2.63
C LEU A 233 4.69 -1.35 -3.04
N TYR A 234 4.33 -2.33 -2.20
CA TYR A 234 3.16 -3.21 -2.37
C TYR A 234 2.35 -3.27 -1.08
N LEU A 235 1.03 -3.05 -1.17
CA LEU A 235 0.12 -3.50 -0.13
C LEU A 235 0.04 -5.03 -0.23
N ASN A 236 0.73 -5.74 0.69
CA ASN A 236 0.84 -7.19 0.64
C ASN A 236 -0.42 -7.86 1.15
N ASN A 237 -0.92 -7.43 2.32
CA ASN A 237 -2.15 -7.98 2.87
C ASN A 237 -2.87 -7.00 3.82
N VAL A 238 -4.16 -7.25 4.02
CA VAL A 238 -5.02 -6.57 5.00
C VAL A 238 -5.74 -7.65 5.79
N TYR A 239 -5.68 -7.54 7.10
CA TYR A 239 -6.23 -8.55 8.01
C TYR A 239 -7.46 -7.99 8.72
N TYR A 240 -8.52 -8.76 8.72
CA TYR A 240 -9.79 -8.54 9.41
C TYR A 240 -9.99 -9.61 10.49
N LYS A 241 -10.98 -9.39 11.37
CA LYS A 241 -11.45 -10.43 12.29
C LYS A 241 -12.03 -11.61 11.55
#